data_a2405139e631f8cb8149ada270537f1d
#
_entry.id   a2405139e631f8cb8149ada270537f1d
#
_cell.length_a   1.000
_cell.length_b   1.000
_cell.length_c   1.000
_cell.angle_alpha   90.00
_cell.angle_beta   90.00
_cell.angle_gamma   90.00
#
_symmetry.space_group_name_H-M   'P 1'
#
loop_
_entity.id
_entity.type
_entity.pdbx_description
1 polymer ?
#
loop_
_entity_poly.entity_id
_entity_poly.type
_entity_poly.pdbx_seq_one_letter_code
_entity_poly.pdbx_strand_id
1 'polypeptide(L)'
;MFDQASMNNAQQGARAFRLILNAMARPGKVFTLPSLIERSGPAYATTLTVLLALGDHLTSIYLAKAFSTAEIEKLLRFHTASQLLEDRAQADFAILNAADAEMALDAWKRGNPEYPDQSATLLIQTTSLTLGQEVQFSGPGIQSPITVRIADINPSFWKARAAANATFPLGVDMIFITPQEILGCPRSTHVSFAGDI
;
A
#
# COMPACT_ATOMS: atom_id res chain seq x y z
N MET A 1 35.09 3.06 8.16
CA MET A 1 34.50 4.17 8.92
C MET A 1 33.19 4.49 8.24
N PHE A 2 32.05 4.10 8.84
CA PHE A 2 30.73 4.40 8.24
C PHE A 2 30.47 5.90 8.39
N ASP A 3 30.14 6.55 7.28
CA ASP A 3 29.82 7.98 7.25
C ASP A 3 28.53 8.23 8.06
N GLN A 4 28.50 9.33 8.82
CA GLN A 4 27.37 9.71 9.66
C GLN A 4 26.07 9.91 8.83
N ALA A 5 26.19 10.29 7.55
CA ALA A 5 25.07 10.40 6.63
C ALA A 5 24.47 9.02 6.31
N SER A 6 25.28 7.99 6.09
CA SER A 6 24.80 6.62 5.84
C SER A 6 24.13 5.99 7.07
N MET A 7 24.61 6.32 8.27
CA MET A 7 23.97 5.89 9.52
C MET A 7 22.61 6.57 9.73
N ASN A 8 22.48 7.86 9.42
CA ASN A 8 21.23 8.59 9.48
C ASN A 8 20.20 8.02 8.48
N ASN A 9 20.62 7.68 7.28
CA ASN A 9 19.76 7.07 6.26
C ASN A 9 19.26 5.68 6.70
N ALA A 10 20.12 4.85 7.29
CA ALA A 10 19.75 3.53 7.80
C ALA A 10 18.74 3.63 8.96
N GLN A 11 18.92 4.60 9.88
CA GLN A 11 18.00 4.85 10.99
C GLN A 11 16.65 5.36 10.49
N GLN A 12 16.63 6.24 9.50
CA GLN A 12 15.40 6.75 8.89
C GLN A 12 14.65 5.63 8.15
N GLY A 13 15.36 4.77 7.40
CA GLY A 13 14.79 3.59 6.76
C GLY A 13 14.16 2.62 7.77
N ALA A 14 14.86 2.31 8.87
CA ALA A 14 14.34 1.47 9.93
C ALA A 14 13.12 2.08 10.64
N ARG A 15 13.07 3.41 10.78
CA ARG A 15 11.91 4.13 11.31
C ARG A 15 10.72 4.05 10.36
N ALA A 16 10.94 4.28 9.07
CA ALA A 16 9.90 4.15 8.04
C ALA A 16 9.32 2.74 8.02
N PHE A 17 10.17 1.71 8.00
CA PHE A 17 9.75 0.31 8.06
C PHE A 17 8.86 0.03 9.28
N ARG A 18 9.24 0.48 10.49
CA ARG A 18 8.42 0.30 11.70
C ARG A 18 7.07 1.00 11.62
N LEU A 19 6.99 2.17 11.01
CA LEU A 19 5.73 2.89 10.82
C LEU A 19 4.81 2.14 9.85
N ILE A 20 5.35 1.62 8.75
CA ILE A 20 4.61 0.80 7.78
C ILE A 20 4.11 -0.48 8.44
N LEU A 21 4.97 -1.19 9.18
CA LEU A 21 4.60 -2.38 9.95
C LEU A 21 3.48 -2.08 10.94
N ASN A 22 3.56 -0.95 11.67
CA ASN A 22 2.51 -0.53 12.60
C ASN A 22 1.20 -0.18 11.89
N ALA A 23 1.25 0.40 10.69
CA ALA A 23 0.05 0.69 9.91
C ALA A 23 -0.66 -0.61 9.49
N MET A 24 0.09 -1.62 9.07
CA MET A 24 -0.46 -2.93 8.73
C MET A 24 -0.93 -3.73 9.96
N ALA A 25 -0.25 -3.60 11.10
CA ALA A 25 -0.63 -4.27 12.35
C ALA A 25 -1.83 -3.62 13.06
N ARG A 26 -2.18 -2.39 12.72
CA ARG A 26 -3.28 -1.60 13.32
C ARG A 26 -4.12 -0.97 12.21
N PRO A 27 -4.91 -1.78 11.48
CA PRO A 27 -5.67 -1.33 10.34
C PRO A 27 -6.60 -0.16 10.69
N GLY A 28 -6.71 0.80 9.77
CA GLY A 28 -7.54 1.99 9.94
C GLY A 28 -6.94 3.09 10.82
N LYS A 29 -5.81 2.84 11.49
CA LYS A 29 -5.06 3.90 12.17
C LYS A 29 -4.16 4.62 11.17
N VAL A 30 -4.25 5.96 11.17
CA VAL A 30 -3.40 6.83 10.34
C VAL A 30 -2.04 7.04 11.02
N PHE A 31 -0.97 6.95 10.24
CA PHE A 31 0.39 7.20 10.66
C PHE A 31 1.05 8.23 9.74
N THR A 32 1.67 9.24 10.32
CA THR A 32 2.54 10.16 9.57
C THR A 32 3.84 9.42 9.21
N LEU A 33 4.15 9.36 7.93
CA LEU A 33 5.37 8.72 7.41
C LEU A 33 6.32 9.78 6.85
N PRO A 34 7.43 10.08 7.54
CA PRO A 34 8.45 10.99 7.02
C PRO A 34 9.03 10.46 5.72
N SER A 35 9.15 11.32 4.73
CA SER A 35 9.71 10.96 3.43
C SER A 35 11.23 10.76 3.51
N LEU A 36 11.72 9.70 2.87
CA LEU A 36 13.16 9.41 2.73
C LEU A 36 13.78 10.13 1.54
N ILE A 37 12.95 10.55 0.61
CA ILE A 37 13.34 11.21 -0.63
C ILE A 37 12.38 12.33 -0.96
N GLU A 38 12.73 13.17 -1.91
CA GLU A 38 11.84 14.15 -2.50
C GLU A 38 10.79 13.48 -3.40
N ARG A 39 9.71 14.19 -3.70
CA ARG A 39 8.69 13.75 -4.64
C ARG A 39 9.30 13.59 -6.04
N SER A 40 8.95 12.51 -6.72
CA SER A 40 9.36 12.24 -8.10
C SER A 40 8.13 12.07 -8.99
N GLY A 41 7.94 13.00 -9.91
CA GLY A 41 6.81 12.99 -10.84
C GLY A 41 5.45 12.97 -10.14
N PRO A 42 4.51 12.12 -10.58
CA PRO A 42 3.18 11.99 -9.99
C PRO A 42 3.15 11.20 -8.68
N ALA A 43 4.20 10.44 -8.35
CA ALA A 43 4.26 9.66 -7.13
C ALA A 43 4.54 10.56 -5.91
N TYR A 44 3.79 10.35 -4.81
CA TYR A 44 4.10 11.00 -3.55
C TYR A 44 5.43 10.50 -2.99
N ALA A 45 6.19 11.38 -2.37
CA ALA A 45 7.42 11.00 -1.67
C ALA A 45 7.19 9.92 -0.61
N THR A 46 6.02 9.94 0.03
CA THR A 46 5.54 8.92 0.97
C THR A 46 5.38 7.55 0.31
N THR A 47 4.79 7.49 -0.91
CA THR A 47 4.64 6.24 -1.68
C THR A 47 5.99 5.64 -2.04
N LEU A 48 6.90 6.48 -2.53
CA LEU A 48 8.26 6.06 -2.85
C LEU A 48 9.01 5.61 -1.59
N THR A 49 8.80 6.28 -0.45
CA THR A 49 9.37 5.88 0.84
C THR A 49 8.93 4.48 1.25
N VAL A 50 7.66 4.10 1.03
CA VAL A 50 7.19 2.74 1.31
C VAL A 50 7.96 1.73 0.46
N LEU A 51 8.13 1.98 -0.84
CA LEU A 51 8.88 1.08 -1.72
C LEU A 51 10.37 1.03 -1.38
N LEU A 52 10.98 2.15 -1.00
CA LEU A 52 12.39 2.17 -0.57
C LEU A 52 12.62 1.41 0.74
N ALA A 53 11.60 1.33 1.60
CA ALA A 53 11.68 0.61 2.86
C ALA A 53 11.37 -0.89 2.75
N LEU A 54 10.59 -1.31 1.74
CA LEU A 54 10.11 -2.70 1.58
C LEU A 54 10.68 -3.41 0.36
N GLY A 55 11.10 -2.66 -0.67
CA GLY A 55 11.56 -3.21 -1.95
C GLY A 55 13.05 -3.55 -1.93
N ASP A 56 13.39 -4.64 -2.60
CA ASP A 56 14.75 -5.08 -2.86
C ASP A 56 14.85 -5.77 -4.24
N HIS A 57 15.98 -6.39 -4.53
CA HIS A 57 16.24 -7.09 -5.81
C HIS A 57 15.40 -8.35 -6.01
N LEU A 58 14.73 -8.87 -4.98
CA LEU A 58 13.84 -10.02 -5.06
C LEU A 58 12.38 -9.61 -5.27
N THR A 59 12.06 -8.32 -5.09
CA THR A 59 10.70 -7.81 -5.21
C THR A 59 10.39 -7.32 -6.62
N SER A 60 9.15 -7.48 -7.03
CA SER A 60 8.62 -7.01 -8.30
C SER A 60 7.57 -5.91 -8.10
N ILE A 61 7.61 -4.89 -8.96
CA ILE A 61 6.76 -3.69 -8.83
C ILE A 61 6.01 -3.46 -10.14
N TYR A 62 4.70 -3.27 -10.06
CA TYR A 62 3.86 -2.76 -11.13
C TYR A 62 3.61 -1.25 -10.93
N LEU A 63 3.73 -0.49 -12.01
CA LEU A 63 3.40 0.92 -12.04
C LEU A 63 2.16 1.13 -12.92
N ALA A 64 1.07 1.64 -12.35
CA ALA A 64 -0.05 2.08 -13.17
C ALA A 64 0.41 3.17 -14.15
N LYS A 65 -0.26 3.31 -15.29
CA LYS A 65 0.15 4.16 -16.42
C LYS A 65 0.55 5.58 -16.00
N ALA A 66 -0.16 6.15 -15.03
CA ALA A 66 0.15 7.49 -14.52
C ALA A 66 1.52 7.58 -13.82
N PHE A 67 2.04 6.46 -13.31
CA PHE A 67 3.29 6.38 -12.53
C PHE A 67 4.44 5.76 -13.32
N SER A 68 4.19 5.16 -14.48
CA SER A 68 5.22 4.60 -15.36
C SER A 68 5.92 5.74 -16.11
N THR A 69 6.81 6.42 -15.43
CA THR A 69 7.66 7.48 -15.96
C THR A 69 9.13 7.10 -15.83
N ALA A 70 9.95 7.53 -16.79
CA ALA A 70 11.39 7.24 -16.80
C ALA A 70 12.08 7.66 -15.49
N GLU A 71 11.58 8.73 -14.85
CA GLU A 71 12.11 9.24 -13.59
C GLU A 71 11.84 8.27 -12.43
N ILE A 72 10.59 7.82 -12.26
CA ILE A 72 10.19 6.87 -11.21
C ILE A 72 10.88 5.51 -11.43
N GLU A 73 10.89 5.02 -12.66
CA GLU A 73 11.53 3.75 -13.01
C GLU A 73 13.03 3.77 -12.69
N LYS A 74 13.73 4.83 -13.09
CA LYS A 74 15.17 5.01 -12.80
C LYS A 74 15.41 5.05 -11.28
N LEU A 75 14.59 5.78 -10.54
CA LEU A 75 14.70 5.90 -9.09
C LEU A 75 14.54 4.53 -8.41
N LEU A 76 13.48 3.79 -8.74
CA LEU A 76 13.23 2.47 -8.15
C LEU A 76 14.32 1.47 -8.48
N ARG A 77 14.73 1.37 -9.76
CA ARG A 77 15.83 0.50 -10.18
C ARG A 77 17.13 0.83 -9.45
N PHE A 78 17.44 2.12 -9.28
CA PHE A 78 18.67 2.56 -8.63
C PHE A 78 18.69 2.24 -7.12
N HIS A 79 17.59 2.50 -6.42
CA HIS A 79 17.56 2.38 -4.96
C HIS A 79 17.18 0.99 -4.45
N THR A 80 16.35 0.25 -5.17
CA THR A 80 15.82 -1.05 -4.70
C THR A 80 16.33 -2.22 -5.53
N ALA A 81 16.82 -1.97 -6.73
CA ALA A 81 17.11 -3.00 -7.74
C ALA A 81 15.91 -3.91 -8.07
N SER A 82 14.67 -3.51 -7.71
CA SER A 82 13.45 -4.25 -7.96
C SER A 82 13.17 -4.42 -9.44
N GLN A 83 12.47 -5.49 -9.80
CA GLN A 83 11.99 -5.72 -11.15
C GLN A 83 10.71 -4.92 -11.41
N LEU A 84 10.68 -4.15 -12.50
CA LEU A 84 9.47 -3.46 -12.94
C LEU A 84 8.75 -4.36 -13.93
N LEU A 85 7.49 -4.68 -13.67
CA LEU A 85 6.66 -5.60 -14.45
C LEU A 85 5.51 -4.87 -15.14
N GLU A 86 5.18 -5.31 -16.36
CA GLU A 86 3.96 -4.90 -17.07
C GLU A 86 2.75 -5.74 -16.66
N ASP A 87 2.99 -7.01 -16.26
CA ASP A 87 1.95 -7.92 -15.80
C ASP A 87 1.70 -7.76 -14.30
N ARG A 88 0.55 -7.18 -13.97
CA ARG A 88 0.10 -6.98 -12.58
C ARG A 88 -0.11 -8.27 -11.80
N ALA A 89 -0.42 -9.37 -12.48
CA ALA A 89 -0.68 -10.65 -11.84
C ALA A 89 0.56 -11.29 -11.19
N GLN A 90 1.75 -10.78 -11.51
CA GLN A 90 3.01 -11.27 -10.98
C GLN A 90 3.68 -10.29 -10.01
N ALA A 91 3.15 -9.07 -9.86
CA ALA A 91 3.76 -8.03 -9.03
C ALA A 91 3.55 -8.28 -7.53
N ASP A 92 4.62 -8.04 -6.75
CA ASP A 92 4.56 -8.06 -5.29
C ASP A 92 4.06 -6.72 -4.74
N PHE A 93 4.40 -5.61 -5.40
CA PHE A 93 3.92 -4.28 -5.09
C PHE A 93 3.33 -3.61 -6.32
N ALA A 94 2.35 -2.72 -6.10
CA ALA A 94 1.82 -1.88 -7.16
C ALA A 94 1.65 -0.44 -6.69
N ILE A 95 2.00 0.55 -7.54
CA ILE A 95 1.61 1.96 -7.32
C ILE A 95 0.38 2.26 -8.17
N LEU A 96 -0.69 2.67 -7.52
CA LEU A 96 -2.00 2.94 -8.10
C LEU A 96 -2.55 4.28 -7.62
N ASN A 97 -3.37 4.94 -8.42
CA ASN A 97 -4.35 5.89 -7.91
C ASN A 97 -5.66 5.16 -7.56
N ALA A 98 -6.59 5.84 -6.93
CA ALA A 98 -7.86 5.25 -6.52
C ALA A 98 -8.67 4.69 -7.70
N ALA A 99 -8.68 5.36 -8.86
CA ALA A 99 -9.40 4.90 -10.04
C ALA A 99 -8.78 3.63 -10.65
N ASP A 100 -7.44 3.52 -10.68
CA ASP A 100 -6.76 2.31 -11.15
C ASP A 100 -6.97 1.13 -10.18
N ALA A 101 -7.06 1.41 -8.87
CA ALA A 101 -7.26 0.40 -7.85
C ALA A 101 -8.65 -0.24 -7.92
N GLU A 102 -9.68 0.49 -8.37
CA GLU A 102 -11.05 -0.02 -8.52
C GLU A 102 -11.15 -1.08 -9.64
N MET A 103 -10.25 -1.03 -10.61
CA MET A 103 -10.27 -1.93 -11.75
C MET A 103 -9.58 -3.25 -11.44
N ALA A 104 -10.34 -4.34 -11.46
CA ALA A 104 -9.84 -5.73 -11.46
C ALA A 104 -8.97 -6.09 -10.23
N LEU A 105 -9.51 -5.97 -9.01
CA LEU A 105 -8.86 -6.44 -7.79
C LEU A 105 -8.58 -7.96 -7.77
N ASP A 106 -9.28 -8.73 -8.57
CA ASP A 106 -9.09 -10.16 -8.78
C ASP A 106 -7.90 -10.50 -9.69
N ALA A 107 -7.40 -9.52 -10.44
CA ALA A 107 -6.25 -9.70 -11.35
C ALA A 107 -4.88 -9.59 -10.66
N TRP A 108 -4.84 -9.33 -9.35
CA TRP A 108 -3.58 -9.24 -8.60
C TRP A 108 -3.16 -10.59 -8.04
N LYS A 109 -1.86 -10.75 -7.81
CA LYS A 109 -1.26 -11.90 -7.12
C LYS A 109 -1.88 -12.03 -5.71
N ARG A 110 -2.54 -13.15 -5.44
CA ARG A 110 -3.31 -13.37 -4.20
C ARG A 110 -2.66 -14.36 -3.23
N GLY A 111 -1.48 -14.86 -3.58
CA GLY A 111 -0.86 -15.98 -2.90
C GLY A 111 -1.52 -17.31 -3.27
N ASN A 112 -1.08 -18.38 -2.62
CA ASN A 112 -1.67 -19.71 -2.71
C ASN A 112 -1.82 -20.31 -1.30
N PRO A 113 -2.54 -21.44 -1.13
CA PRO A 113 -2.79 -22.00 0.21
C PRO A 113 -1.52 -22.37 1.00
N GLU A 114 -0.41 -22.69 0.33
CA GLU A 114 0.87 -23.02 0.97
C GLU A 114 1.66 -21.75 1.30
N TYR A 115 1.54 -20.72 0.45
CA TYR A 115 2.26 -19.45 0.56
C TYR A 115 1.30 -18.25 0.38
N PRO A 116 0.42 -17.99 1.36
CA PRO A 116 -0.52 -16.87 1.29
C PRO A 116 0.17 -15.50 1.38
N ASP A 117 1.38 -15.45 1.90
CA ASP A 117 2.25 -14.28 1.98
C ASP A 117 2.78 -13.82 0.61
N GLN A 118 2.84 -14.72 -0.40
CA GLN A 118 3.21 -14.40 -1.77
C GLN A 118 2.06 -13.69 -2.52
N SER A 119 1.49 -12.68 -1.93
CA SER A 119 0.40 -11.87 -2.48
C SER A 119 0.85 -10.43 -2.70
N ALA A 120 0.13 -9.72 -3.57
CA ALA A 120 0.41 -8.32 -3.84
C ALA A 120 0.03 -7.40 -2.67
N THR A 121 0.83 -6.35 -2.48
CA THR A 121 0.51 -5.19 -1.65
C THR A 121 0.28 -3.97 -2.56
N LEU A 122 -0.92 -3.42 -2.54
CA LEU A 122 -1.32 -2.30 -3.36
C LEU A 122 -1.09 -0.97 -2.62
N LEU A 123 -0.24 -0.12 -3.17
CA LEU A 123 0.04 1.23 -2.69
C LEU A 123 -0.87 2.21 -3.41
N ILE A 124 -1.97 2.60 -2.77
CA ILE A 124 -3.04 3.38 -3.38
C ILE A 124 -2.92 4.84 -2.94
N GLN A 125 -2.55 5.72 -3.88
CA GLN A 125 -2.51 7.15 -3.60
C GLN A 125 -3.92 7.73 -3.55
N THR A 126 -4.18 8.51 -2.50
CA THR A 126 -5.43 9.22 -2.24
C THR A 126 -5.14 10.64 -1.78
N THR A 127 -6.13 11.53 -1.88
CA THR A 127 -5.98 12.94 -1.49
C THR A 127 -6.16 13.15 0.02
N SER A 128 -6.90 12.27 0.73
CA SER A 128 -7.16 12.41 2.16
C SER A 128 -7.50 11.07 2.82
N LEU A 129 -7.09 10.92 4.09
CA LEU A 129 -7.47 9.82 4.98
C LEU A 129 -8.51 10.23 6.05
N THR A 130 -9.12 11.43 5.88
CA THR A 130 -10.15 11.97 6.78
C THR A 130 -11.41 12.42 6.05
N LEU A 131 -11.37 12.45 4.72
CA LEU A 131 -12.49 12.80 3.84
C LEU A 131 -12.92 11.57 3.04
N GLY A 132 -14.14 11.59 2.51
CA GLY A 132 -14.70 10.51 1.68
C GLY A 132 -15.84 9.78 2.38
N GLN A 133 -16.30 8.70 1.77
CA GLN A 133 -17.36 7.87 2.33
C GLN A 133 -16.90 7.16 3.59
N GLU A 134 -17.79 7.08 4.57
CA GLU A 134 -17.57 6.32 5.80
C GLU A 134 -17.68 4.81 5.52
N VAL A 135 -16.66 4.09 5.99
CA VAL A 135 -16.67 2.63 6.09
C VAL A 135 -16.22 2.22 7.48
N GLN A 136 -16.66 1.08 7.93
CA GLN A 136 -16.21 0.51 9.20
C GLN A 136 -15.18 -0.58 8.94
N PHE A 137 -14.05 -0.49 9.64
CA PHE A 137 -13.04 -1.53 9.69
C PHE A 137 -13.17 -2.34 10.98
N SER A 138 -13.10 -3.66 10.85
CA SER A 138 -13.07 -4.62 11.96
C SER A 138 -12.13 -5.78 11.63
N GLY A 139 -11.78 -6.57 12.64
CA GLY A 139 -10.91 -7.75 12.46
C GLY A 139 -9.61 -7.67 13.24
N PRO A 140 -8.61 -8.51 12.90
CA PRO A 140 -7.34 -8.55 13.59
C PRO A 140 -6.64 -7.18 13.66
N GLY A 141 -6.10 -6.84 14.83
CA GLY A 141 -5.44 -5.55 15.08
C GLY A 141 -6.39 -4.39 15.41
N ILE A 142 -7.71 -4.64 15.42
CA ILE A 142 -8.75 -3.65 15.73
C ILE A 142 -9.54 -4.16 16.94
N GLN A 143 -9.46 -3.43 18.06
CA GLN A 143 -10.11 -3.83 19.33
C GLN A 143 -11.65 -3.71 19.26
N SER A 144 -12.16 -2.66 18.60
CA SER A 144 -13.59 -2.43 18.34
C SER A 144 -13.73 -1.81 16.95
N PRO A 145 -14.84 -2.04 16.21
CA PRO A 145 -15.02 -1.45 14.90
C PRO A 145 -14.76 0.04 14.89
N ILE A 146 -13.99 0.51 13.93
CA ILE A 146 -13.59 1.91 13.76
C ILE A 146 -14.10 2.47 12.44
N THR A 147 -14.55 3.72 12.48
CA THR A 147 -14.94 4.45 11.27
C THR A 147 -13.70 5.01 10.58
N VAL A 148 -13.58 4.72 9.30
CA VAL A 148 -12.51 5.18 8.42
C VAL A 148 -13.12 5.94 7.25
N ARG A 149 -12.44 7.00 6.81
CA ARG A 149 -12.77 7.75 5.60
C ARG A 149 -11.54 7.81 4.72
N ILE A 150 -11.70 7.48 3.44
CA ILE A 150 -10.62 7.54 2.46
C ILE A 150 -11.20 8.22 1.23
N ALA A 151 -10.59 9.35 0.85
CA ALA A 151 -11.01 10.10 -0.32
C ALA A 151 -10.75 9.32 -1.61
N ASP A 152 -11.45 9.69 -2.67
CA ASP A 152 -11.29 9.18 -4.03
C ASP A 152 -11.66 7.69 -4.20
N ILE A 153 -12.13 7.00 -3.14
CA ILE A 153 -12.55 5.59 -3.16
C ILE A 153 -14.06 5.50 -3.29
N ASN A 154 -14.54 4.79 -4.30
CA ASN A 154 -15.97 4.54 -4.52
C ASN A 154 -16.48 3.33 -3.71
N PRO A 155 -17.80 3.26 -3.42
CA PRO A 155 -18.40 2.10 -2.77
C PRO A 155 -18.16 0.77 -3.48
N SER A 156 -18.12 0.78 -4.83
CA SER A 156 -17.84 -0.38 -5.67
C SER A 156 -16.47 -1.00 -5.39
N PHE A 157 -15.45 -0.18 -5.10
CA PHE A 157 -14.13 -0.65 -4.70
C PHE A 157 -14.19 -1.56 -3.46
N TRP A 158 -14.92 -1.16 -2.42
CA TRP A 158 -15.00 -1.94 -1.18
C TRP A 158 -15.72 -3.28 -1.41
N LYS A 159 -16.75 -3.29 -2.28
CA LYS A 159 -17.42 -4.54 -2.69
C LYS A 159 -16.48 -5.46 -3.46
N ALA A 160 -15.73 -4.92 -4.41
CA ALA A 160 -14.73 -5.68 -5.17
C ALA A 160 -13.61 -6.21 -4.25
N ARG A 161 -13.16 -5.40 -3.27
CA ARG A 161 -12.18 -5.83 -2.27
C ARG A 161 -12.71 -6.97 -1.40
N ALA A 162 -13.95 -6.90 -0.94
CA ALA A 162 -14.56 -7.97 -0.15
C ALA A 162 -14.61 -9.27 -0.94
N ALA A 163 -14.97 -9.22 -2.23
CA ALA A 163 -14.97 -10.38 -3.12
C ALA A 163 -13.55 -10.92 -3.35
N ALA A 164 -12.56 -10.05 -3.58
CA ALA A 164 -11.17 -10.47 -3.79
C ALA A 164 -10.54 -11.14 -2.55
N ASN A 165 -10.98 -10.79 -1.34
CA ASN A 165 -10.46 -11.33 -0.09
C ASN A 165 -11.40 -12.37 0.56
N ALA A 166 -12.45 -12.82 -0.14
CA ALA A 166 -13.44 -13.77 0.39
C ALA A 166 -12.85 -15.16 0.72
N THR A 167 -11.73 -15.51 0.11
CA THR A 167 -11.02 -16.79 0.32
C THR A 167 -9.82 -16.66 1.25
N PHE A 168 -9.96 -15.88 2.34
CA PHE A 168 -8.88 -15.79 3.34
C PHE A 168 -8.30 -17.18 3.71
N PRO A 169 -6.96 -17.34 3.81
CA PRO A 169 -5.91 -16.32 3.88
C PRO A 169 -5.43 -15.74 2.53
N LEU A 170 -6.02 -16.14 1.42
CA LEU A 170 -5.70 -15.59 0.10
C LEU A 170 -6.32 -14.19 -0.05
N GLY A 171 -5.63 -13.32 -0.78
CA GLY A 171 -6.12 -11.97 -1.01
C GLY A 171 -4.99 -10.97 -1.23
N VAL A 172 -5.33 -9.69 -1.28
CA VAL A 172 -4.39 -8.58 -1.46
C VAL A 172 -4.39 -7.67 -0.24
N ASP A 173 -3.21 -7.18 0.10
CA ASP A 173 -3.03 -6.17 1.14
C ASP A 173 -3.02 -4.76 0.50
N MET A 174 -3.41 -3.75 1.28
CA MET A 174 -3.49 -2.39 0.77
C MET A 174 -2.90 -1.41 1.77
N ILE A 175 -2.23 -0.39 1.24
CA ILE A 175 -1.81 0.80 2.00
C ILE A 175 -2.33 2.01 1.25
N PHE A 176 -3.22 2.77 1.88
CA PHE A 176 -3.69 4.05 1.37
C PHE A 176 -2.71 5.14 1.80
N ILE A 177 -2.33 5.99 0.84
CA ILE A 177 -1.20 6.90 1.00
C ILE A 177 -1.58 8.30 0.56
N THR A 178 -1.34 9.28 1.43
CA THR A 178 -1.37 10.71 1.12
C THR A 178 0.06 11.27 1.04
N PRO A 179 0.26 12.54 0.71
CA PRO A 179 1.59 13.15 0.71
C PRO A 179 2.37 13.05 2.02
N GLN A 180 1.71 12.77 3.16
CA GLN A 180 2.35 12.76 4.49
C GLN A 180 1.96 11.58 5.37
N GLU A 181 0.91 10.83 5.01
CA GLU A 181 0.31 9.83 5.89
C GLU A 181 0.06 8.52 5.17
N ILE A 182 -0.02 7.45 5.96
CA ILE A 182 -0.37 6.11 5.50
C ILE A 182 -1.44 5.50 6.40
N LEU A 183 -2.28 4.64 5.81
CA LEU A 183 -3.27 3.82 6.49
C LEU A 183 -3.23 2.41 5.91
N GLY A 184 -2.96 1.42 6.75
CA GLY A 184 -2.96 0.02 6.36
C GLY A 184 -4.36 -0.58 6.33
N CYS A 185 -4.61 -1.43 5.32
CA CYS A 185 -5.81 -2.24 5.18
C CYS A 185 -5.41 -3.64 4.70
N PRO A 186 -4.89 -4.51 5.60
CA PRO A 186 -4.51 -5.87 5.23
C PRO A 186 -5.73 -6.70 4.80
N ARG A 187 -5.49 -7.80 4.13
CA ARG A 187 -6.52 -8.73 3.63
C ARG A 187 -7.43 -9.25 4.73
N SER A 188 -6.95 -9.36 5.95
CA SER A 188 -7.69 -9.80 7.13
C SER A 188 -8.66 -8.76 7.69
N THR A 189 -8.63 -7.51 7.21
CA THR A 189 -9.56 -6.46 7.63
C THR A 189 -10.92 -6.65 6.98
N HIS A 190 -11.97 -6.76 7.77
CA HIS A 190 -13.35 -6.71 7.29
C HIS A 190 -13.80 -5.26 7.12
N VAL A 191 -14.45 -4.99 6.00
CA VAL A 191 -14.99 -3.67 5.67
C VAL A 191 -16.49 -3.77 5.50
N SER A 192 -17.26 -2.94 6.22
CA SER A 192 -18.71 -2.82 6.10
C SER A 192 -19.11 -1.35 5.95
N PHE A 193 -20.30 -1.11 5.41
CA PHE A 193 -20.87 0.24 5.36
C PHE A 193 -21.68 0.53 6.61
N ALA A 194 -21.77 1.79 7.00
CA ALA A 194 -22.67 2.21 8.07
C ALA A 194 -24.13 1.92 7.64
N GLY A 195 -24.77 0.93 8.27
CA GLY A 195 -26.14 0.48 7.96
C GLY A 195 -26.29 -0.95 7.46
N ASP A 196 -25.18 -1.67 7.22
CA ASP A 196 -25.18 -3.10 6.84
C ASP A 196 -25.16 -4.05 8.07
N ILE A 197 -25.69 -3.59 9.23
CA ILE A 197 -25.80 -4.37 10.48
C ILE A 197 -27.21 -4.91 10.63
#